data_0422c867cda1c29b405818810c153dfd
#
_entry.id   0422c867cda1c29b405818810c153dfd
#
_cell.length_a   1.000
_cell.length_b   1.000
_cell.length_c   1.000
_cell.angle_alpha   90.00
_cell.angle_beta   90.00
_cell.angle_gamma   90.00
#
_symmetry.space_group_name_H-M   'P 1'
#
loop_
_entity.id
_entity.type
_entity.pdbx_description
1 polymer ?
#
loop_
_entity_poly.entity_id
_entity_poly.type
_entity_poly.pdbx_seq_one_letter_code
_entity_poly.pdbx_strand_id
1 'polypeptide(L)'
;ENCFAITEESGSGDEAFVETRSGYITKISKDRHQICNFEGELLGIVKISKHSFDRMMNKWKNSNNPYLNYEYLLFDSTDVLDRPYIKFTNLIWGDVDCEEDFNKLRNYIYPKLRRKENPFDYENLISYLKVIFPNEQIENEVKISQIGGMSNKNFKVTKGVYEYVLRV
;
A
#
# COMPACT_ATOMS: atom_id res chain seq x y z
N GLU A 1 -20.77 15.57 -1.02
CA GLU A 1 -20.61 14.41 -0.15
C GLU A 1 -19.13 14.09 -0.01
N ASN A 2 -18.63 13.92 1.22
CA ASN A 2 -17.25 13.57 1.51
C ASN A 2 -17.11 12.05 1.57
N CYS A 3 -15.88 11.53 1.44
CA CYS A 3 -15.56 10.14 1.71
C CYS A 3 -14.05 10.00 1.94
N PHE A 4 -13.66 9.29 2.97
CA PHE A 4 -12.28 9.06 3.35
C PHE A 4 -11.88 7.62 3.02
N ALA A 5 -10.70 7.43 2.44
CA ALA A 5 -10.13 6.10 2.29
C ALA A 5 -9.24 5.78 3.49
N ILE A 6 -9.48 4.61 4.08
CA ILE A 6 -8.65 4.07 5.16
C ILE A 6 -8.17 2.66 4.81
N THR A 7 -7.10 2.23 5.45
CA THR A 7 -6.55 0.88 5.30
C THR A 7 -6.06 0.33 6.64
N GLU A 8 -5.53 -0.87 6.61
CA GLU A 8 -4.83 -1.47 7.75
C GLU A 8 -3.52 -0.71 8.00
N GLU A 9 -3.00 -0.77 9.21
CA GLU A 9 -1.76 -0.12 9.62
C GLU A 9 -0.58 -0.58 8.76
N SER A 10 0.15 0.37 8.16
CA SER A 10 1.30 0.10 7.28
C SER A 10 2.61 -0.07 8.04
N GLY A 11 2.74 0.57 9.20
CA GLY A 11 3.99 0.65 9.96
C GLY A 11 5.04 1.53 9.29
N SER A 12 4.62 2.55 8.54
CA SER A 12 5.54 3.51 7.88
C SER A 12 6.20 4.47 8.88
N GLY A 13 5.52 4.74 10.00
CA GLY A 13 5.98 5.65 11.06
C GLY A 13 5.41 7.06 10.94
N ASP A 14 4.62 7.36 9.91
CA ASP A 14 3.94 8.65 9.70
C ASP A 14 2.41 8.49 9.53
N GLU A 15 1.87 7.42 10.08
CA GLU A 15 0.46 7.09 9.96
C GLU A 15 -0.44 8.15 10.62
N ALA A 16 -1.54 8.47 9.96
CA ALA A 16 -2.67 9.15 10.58
C ALA A 16 -3.72 8.11 10.99
N PHE A 17 -3.65 7.67 12.23
CA PHE A 17 -4.53 6.65 12.80
C PHE A 17 -5.97 7.15 12.93
N VAL A 18 -6.91 6.23 12.75
CA VAL A 18 -8.32 6.54 12.64
C VAL A 18 -9.13 5.78 13.69
N GLU A 19 -10.00 6.52 14.39
CA GLU A 19 -11.05 5.97 15.23
C GLU A 19 -12.39 6.19 14.56
N THR A 20 -13.26 5.17 14.59
CA THR A 20 -14.57 5.24 13.94
C THR A 20 -15.70 4.88 14.89
N ARG A 21 -16.89 5.38 14.58
CA ARG A 21 -18.13 5.00 15.26
C ARG A 21 -19.29 5.08 14.27
N SER A 22 -20.11 4.02 14.24
CA SER A 22 -21.33 3.96 13.40
C SER A 22 -21.12 4.31 11.92
N GLY A 23 -19.97 3.91 11.34
CA GLY A 23 -19.65 4.15 9.93
C GLY A 23 -19.03 5.52 9.62
N TYR A 24 -18.65 6.28 10.63
CA TYR A 24 -18.06 7.62 10.48
C TYR A 24 -16.76 7.72 11.26
N ILE A 25 -15.80 8.50 10.72
CA ILE A 25 -14.57 8.83 11.43
C ILE A 25 -14.88 9.85 12.53
N THR A 26 -14.56 9.48 13.77
CA THR A 26 -14.77 10.32 14.95
C THR A 26 -13.50 11.02 15.39
N LYS A 27 -12.33 10.41 15.15
CA LYS A 27 -11.04 10.96 15.55
C LYS A 27 -9.96 10.52 14.59
N ILE A 28 -8.97 11.40 14.38
CA ILE A 28 -7.69 11.09 13.73
C ILE A 28 -6.56 11.55 14.66
N SER A 29 -5.43 10.85 14.62
CA SER A 29 -4.22 11.26 15.32
C SER A 29 -2.99 10.57 14.74
N LYS A 30 -1.86 11.28 14.67
CA LYS A 30 -0.55 10.69 14.43
C LYS A 30 0.04 9.99 15.66
N ASP A 31 -0.54 10.22 16.84
CA ASP A 31 -0.20 9.51 18.06
C ASP A 31 -1.19 8.35 18.29
N ARG A 32 -0.68 7.12 18.13
CA ARG A 32 -1.47 5.89 18.30
C ARG A 32 -2.14 5.79 19.67
N HIS A 33 -1.48 6.30 20.71
CA HIS A 33 -2.01 6.27 22.09
C HIS A 33 -3.25 7.13 22.30
N GLN A 34 -3.49 8.08 21.41
CA GLN A 34 -4.69 8.91 21.44
C GLN A 34 -5.93 8.25 20.81
N ILE A 35 -5.77 7.10 20.15
CA ILE A 35 -6.83 6.37 19.48
C ILE A 35 -7.26 5.17 20.33
N CYS A 36 -8.53 5.20 20.79
CA CYS A 36 -9.08 4.12 21.63
C CYS A 36 -9.62 2.96 20.81
N ASN A 37 -10.48 3.24 19.83
CA ASN A 37 -11.08 2.24 18.95
C ASN A 37 -10.44 2.34 17.57
N PHE A 38 -9.26 1.74 17.44
CA PHE A 38 -8.49 1.77 16.20
C PHE A 38 -9.21 1.00 15.07
N GLU A 39 -9.44 1.68 13.96
CA GLU A 39 -10.04 1.10 12.76
C GLU A 39 -9.02 0.89 11.64
N GLY A 40 -8.03 1.76 11.54
CA GLY A 40 -7.03 1.77 10.48
C GLY A 40 -6.29 3.09 10.41
N GLU A 41 -5.65 3.34 9.28
CA GLU A 41 -4.96 4.60 8.97
C GLU A 41 -5.53 5.27 7.72
N LEU A 42 -5.39 6.58 7.60
CA LEU A 42 -5.75 7.31 6.38
C LEU A 42 -4.78 6.98 5.25
N LEU A 43 -5.34 6.69 4.07
CA LEU A 43 -4.57 6.45 2.83
C LEU A 43 -4.10 7.74 2.14
N GLY A 44 -4.43 8.92 2.67
CA GLY A 44 -4.20 10.18 1.97
C GLY A 44 -5.13 10.43 0.77
N ILE A 45 -6.09 9.54 0.51
CA ILE A 45 -7.08 9.67 -0.56
C ILE A 45 -8.42 10.08 0.04
N VAL A 46 -8.89 11.26 -0.34
CA VAL A 46 -10.14 11.82 0.18
C VAL A 46 -10.97 12.43 -0.95
N LYS A 47 -12.23 12.05 -1.04
CA LYS A 47 -13.24 12.79 -1.78
C LYS A 47 -13.77 13.88 -0.88
N ILE A 48 -13.69 15.13 -1.31
CA ILE A 48 -14.17 16.29 -0.54
C ILE A 48 -15.25 17.06 -1.29
N SER A 49 -16.32 17.44 -0.61
CA SER A 49 -17.35 18.31 -1.16
C SER A 49 -16.84 19.75 -1.32
N LYS A 50 -17.38 20.49 -2.26
CA LYS A 50 -17.05 21.91 -2.46
C LYS A 50 -17.23 22.71 -1.16
N HIS A 51 -18.31 22.46 -0.42
CA HIS A 51 -18.58 23.13 0.84
C HIS A 51 -17.50 22.87 1.91
N SER A 52 -17.11 21.61 2.10
CA SER A 52 -16.05 21.24 3.05
C SER A 52 -14.69 21.79 2.62
N PHE A 53 -14.41 21.77 1.31
CA PHE A 53 -13.20 22.36 0.76
C PHE A 53 -13.12 23.88 1.02
N ASP A 54 -14.21 24.62 0.79
CA ASP A 54 -14.23 26.06 1.01
C ASP A 54 -14.06 26.39 2.52
N ARG A 55 -14.68 25.61 3.42
CA ARG A 55 -14.48 25.72 4.86
C ARG A 55 -13.02 25.49 5.25
N MET A 56 -12.41 24.45 4.70
CA MET A 56 -10.98 24.10 4.90
C MET A 56 -10.08 25.23 4.43
N MET A 57 -10.29 25.75 3.23
CA MET A 57 -9.50 26.86 2.66
C MET A 57 -9.65 28.15 3.48
N ASN A 58 -10.83 28.44 4.01
CA ASN A 58 -11.03 29.60 4.87
C ASN A 58 -10.29 29.45 6.20
N LYS A 59 -10.31 28.26 6.82
CA LYS A 59 -9.52 27.99 8.03
C LYS A 59 -8.03 28.12 7.77
N TRP A 60 -7.54 27.55 6.67
CA TRP A 60 -6.14 27.63 6.28
C TRP A 60 -5.67 29.09 6.10
N LYS A 61 -6.42 29.90 5.37
CA LYS A 61 -6.11 31.33 5.15
C LYS A 61 -6.03 32.15 6.44
N ASN A 62 -6.83 31.76 7.43
CA ASN A 62 -6.85 32.44 8.75
C ASN A 62 -5.89 31.81 9.78
N SER A 63 -5.19 30.74 9.40
CA SER A 63 -4.20 30.09 10.26
C SER A 63 -2.85 30.74 10.11
N ASN A 64 -2.20 31.02 11.25
CA ASN A 64 -0.81 31.47 11.27
C ASN A 64 0.19 30.30 11.42
N ASN A 65 -0.28 29.05 11.33
CA ASN A 65 0.57 27.87 11.46
C ASN A 65 0.99 27.37 10.06
N PRO A 66 2.26 27.55 9.65
CA PRO A 66 2.74 27.08 8.34
C PRO A 66 2.90 25.54 8.27
N TYR A 67 2.88 24.85 9.42
CA TYR A 67 3.07 23.40 9.54
C TYR A 67 1.77 22.66 9.79
N LEU A 68 0.63 23.27 9.44
CA LEU A 68 -0.68 22.68 9.64
C LEU A 68 -0.88 21.52 8.66
N ASN A 69 -0.96 20.30 9.19
CA ASN A 69 -1.28 19.13 8.39
C ASN A 69 -2.68 19.22 7.81
N TYR A 70 -2.81 18.93 6.52
CA TYR A 70 -4.08 19.06 5.80
C TYR A 70 -5.14 18.09 6.34
N GLU A 71 -4.76 16.92 6.86
CA GLU A 71 -5.66 15.93 7.44
C GLU A 71 -6.43 16.51 8.63
N TYR A 72 -5.72 17.16 9.57
CA TYR A 72 -6.35 17.80 10.71
C TYR A 72 -7.23 18.97 10.28
N LEU A 73 -6.76 19.77 9.31
CA LEU A 73 -7.52 20.90 8.79
C LEU A 73 -8.82 20.45 8.12
N LEU A 74 -8.74 19.39 7.32
CA LEU A 74 -9.90 18.78 6.67
C LEU A 74 -10.86 18.20 7.71
N PHE A 75 -10.33 17.48 8.69
CA PHE A 75 -11.10 16.89 9.77
C PHE A 75 -11.84 17.98 10.56
N ASP A 76 -11.16 19.05 10.95
CA ASP A 76 -11.76 20.19 11.64
C ASP A 76 -12.78 20.99 10.81
N SER A 77 -12.76 20.80 9.50
CA SER A 77 -13.65 21.50 8.56
C SER A 77 -14.92 20.71 8.20
N THR A 78 -15.03 19.48 8.71
CA THR A 78 -16.16 18.59 8.48
C THR A 78 -16.83 18.20 9.79
N ASP A 79 -18.13 17.95 9.76
CA ASP A 79 -18.85 17.42 10.91
C ASP A 79 -18.75 15.88 10.92
N VAL A 80 -19.03 15.21 12.05
CA VAL A 80 -18.87 13.75 12.17
C VAL A 80 -19.65 12.99 11.09
N LEU A 81 -20.89 13.40 10.83
CA LEU A 81 -21.75 12.77 9.83
C LEU A 81 -21.30 13.03 8.37
N ASP A 82 -20.38 13.97 8.18
CA ASP A 82 -19.75 14.27 6.89
C ASP A 82 -18.43 13.53 6.67
N ARG A 83 -18.11 12.53 7.50
CA ARG A 83 -16.88 11.76 7.47
C ARG A 83 -17.12 10.25 7.26
N PRO A 84 -17.96 9.84 6.31
CA PRO A 84 -18.05 8.45 5.94
C PRO A 84 -16.72 7.97 5.36
N TYR A 85 -16.43 6.69 5.48
CA TYR A 85 -15.18 6.12 5.00
C TYR A 85 -15.40 4.81 4.24
N ILE A 86 -14.40 4.46 3.42
CA ILE A 86 -14.26 3.15 2.79
C ILE A 86 -12.97 2.56 3.31
N LYS A 87 -13.04 1.32 3.84
CA LYS A 87 -11.87 0.59 4.29
C LYS A 87 -11.41 -0.40 3.21
N PHE A 88 -10.17 -0.25 2.80
CA PHE A 88 -9.49 -1.18 1.91
C PHE A 88 -8.71 -2.18 2.74
N THR A 89 -9.04 -3.46 2.62
CA THR A 89 -8.33 -4.57 3.26
C THR A 89 -7.40 -5.26 2.27
N ASN A 90 -6.27 -5.77 2.76
CA ASN A 90 -5.27 -6.44 1.92
C ASN A 90 -4.74 -5.59 0.76
N LEU A 91 -4.71 -4.28 0.92
CA LEU A 91 -4.18 -3.35 -0.07
C LEU A 91 -2.65 -3.49 -0.13
N ILE A 92 -2.12 -3.64 -1.33
CA ILE A 92 -0.69 -3.55 -1.58
C ILE A 92 -0.42 -2.11 -2.02
N TRP A 93 0.21 -1.33 -1.17
CA TRP A 93 0.46 0.09 -1.39
C TRP A 93 1.73 0.55 -0.66
N GLY A 94 2.15 1.76 -0.93
CA GLY A 94 3.22 2.45 -0.21
C GLY A 94 3.34 3.86 -0.74
N ASP A 95 3.73 4.77 0.10
CA ASP A 95 4.12 6.14 -0.21
C ASP A 95 5.64 6.24 -0.37
N VAL A 96 6.09 7.32 -0.95
CA VAL A 96 7.50 7.56 -1.26
C VAL A 96 7.83 8.99 -0.90
N ASP A 97 8.37 9.19 0.30
CA ASP A 97 8.82 10.48 0.78
C ASP A 97 10.35 10.62 0.71
N CYS A 98 11.06 9.50 0.72
CA CYS A 98 12.51 9.45 0.69
C CYS A 98 13.04 8.31 -0.20
N GLU A 99 14.35 8.26 -0.39
CA GLU A 99 15.02 7.22 -1.19
C GLU A 99 14.83 5.81 -0.60
N GLU A 100 14.75 5.72 0.73
CA GLU A 100 14.55 4.44 1.42
C GLU A 100 13.16 3.87 1.10
N ASP A 101 12.12 4.69 1.09
CA ASP A 101 10.76 4.29 0.73
C ASP A 101 10.67 3.85 -0.73
N PHE A 102 11.35 4.60 -1.62
CA PHE A 102 11.45 4.19 -3.03
C PHE A 102 12.09 2.81 -3.17
N ASN A 103 13.18 2.56 -2.45
CA ASN A 103 13.86 1.27 -2.46
C ASN A 103 12.98 0.14 -1.88
N LYS A 104 12.23 0.42 -0.81
CA LYS A 104 11.23 -0.49 -0.22
C LYS A 104 10.12 -0.79 -1.22
N LEU A 105 9.57 0.23 -1.87
CA LEU A 105 8.53 0.08 -2.89
C LEU A 105 9.05 -0.75 -4.07
N ARG A 106 10.20 -0.40 -4.63
CA ARG A 106 10.78 -1.07 -5.79
C ARG A 106 11.15 -2.52 -5.50
N ASN A 107 11.76 -2.80 -4.34
CA ASN A 107 12.36 -4.10 -4.08
C ASN A 107 11.43 -5.09 -3.36
N TYR A 108 10.38 -4.60 -2.67
CA TYR A 108 9.49 -5.44 -1.87
C TYR A 108 8.02 -5.30 -2.24
N ILE A 109 7.50 -4.07 -2.33
CA ILE A 109 6.07 -3.83 -2.53
C ILE A 109 5.67 -4.13 -3.98
N TYR A 110 6.35 -3.54 -4.95
CA TYR A 110 6.06 -3.75 -6.38
C TYR A 110 6.23 -5.21 -6.83
N PRO A 111 7.30 -5.94 -6.46
CA PRO A 111 7.38 -7.36 -6.75
C PRO A 111 6.26 -8.20 -6.12
N LYS A 112 5.79 -7.83 -4.92
CA LYS A 112 4.64 -8.50 -4.28
C LYS A 112 3.35 -8.29 -5.07
N LEU A 113 3.11 -7.07 -5.57
CA LEU A 113 1.98 -6.75 -6.44
C LEU A 113 2.04 -7.54 -7.74
N ARG A 114 3.19 -7.51 -8.42
CA ARG A 114 3.42 -8.24 -9.67
C ARG A 114 3.17 -9.75 -9.52
N ARG A 115 3.63 -10.35 -8.43
CA ARG A 115 3.38 -11.78 -8.15
C ARG A 115 1.90 -12.09 -7.94
N LYS A 116 1.16 -11.16 -7.31
CA LYS A 116 -0.28 -11.31 -7.11
C LYS A 116 -1.06 -11.22 -8.42
N GLU A 117 -0.69 -10.29 -9.30
CA GLU A 117 -1.37 -10.06 -10.57
C GLU A 117 -1.00 -11.12 -11.63
N ASN A 118 0.26 -11.46 -11.72
CA ASN A 118 0.76 -12.41 -12.70
C ASN A 118 1.90 -13.29 -12.14
N PRO A 119 1.55 -14.26 -11.27
CA PRO A 119 2.55 -15.05 -10.53
C PRO A 119 3.43 -15.92 -11.43
N PHE A 120 3.03 -16.13 -12.70
CA PHE A 120 3.70 -17.05 -13.63
C PHE A 120 4.41 -16.32 -14.78
N ASP A 121 4.55 -15.00 -14.73
CA ASP A 121 5.35 -14.29 -15.72
C ASP A 121 6.87 -14.58 -15.53
N TYR A 122 7.63 -14.32 -16.57
CA TYR A 122 9.07 -14.63 -16.59
C TYR A 122 9.84 -13.92 -15.45
N GLU A 123 9.55 -12.65 -15.20
CA GLU A 123 10.24 -11.87 -14.17
C GLU A 123 9.95 -12.40 -12.76
N ASN A 124 8.70 -12.80 -12.49
CA ASN A 124 8.34 -13.42 -11.22
C ASN A 124 9.01 -14.79 -11.07
N LEU A 125 9.05 -15.60 -12.11
CA LEU A 125 9.74 -16.89 -12.09
C LEU A 125 11.25 -16.71 -11.84
N ILE A 126 11.89 -15.72 -12.46
CA ILE A 126 13.30 -15.37 -12.18
C ILE A 126 13.46 -14.93 -10.72
N SER A 127 12.52 -14.17 -10.16
CA SER A 127 12.59 -13.75 -8.75
C SER A 127 12.51 -14.92 -7.78
N TYR A 128 11.72 -15.96 -8.07
CA TYR A 128 11.70 -17.19 -7.29
C TYR A 128 13.03 -17.93 -7.36
N LEU A 129 13.62 -18.01 -8.55
CA LEU A 129 14.93 -18.66 -8.74
C LEU A 129 16.05 -17.94 -7.98
N LYS A 130 16.04 -16.61 -7.91
CA LYS A 130 17.00 -15.84 -7.10
C LYS A 130 16.91 -16.15 -5.60
N VAL A 131 15.71 -16.46 -5.10
CA VAL A 131 15.55 -16.90 -3.69
C VAL A 131 16.16 -18.28 -3.47
N ILE A 132 16.01 -19.18 -4.46
CA ILE A 132 16.52 -20.56 -4.38
C ILE A 132 18.04 -20.60 -4.57
N PHE A 133 18.57 -19.76 -5.45
CA PHE A 133 19.97 -19.68 -5.83
C PHE A 133 20.55 -18.27 -5.58
N PRO A 134 20.70 -17.83 -4.33
CA PRO A 134 21.02 -16.44 -4.01
C PRO A 134 22.40 -15.97 -4.46
N ASN A 135 23.34 -16.91 -4.69
CA ASN A 135 24.72 -16.62 -5.08
C ASN A 135 24.99 -16.75 -6.56
N GLU A 136 23.95 -16.92 -7.40
CA GLU A 136 24.11 -17.18 -8.81
C GLU A 136 23.57 -16.06 -9.69
N GLN A 137 24.28 -15.74 -10.77
CA GLN A 137 23.79 -14.80 -11.80
C GLN A 137 22.75 -15.52 -12.68
N ILE A 138 21.48 -15.34 -12.34
CA ILE A 138 20.37 -16.07 -12.97
C ILE A 138 19.89 -15.39 -14.26
N GLU A 139 20.01 -14.07 -14.38
CA GLU A 139 19.30 -13.26 -15.39
C GLU A 139 19.66 -13.56 -16.85
N ASN A 140 20.90 -13.95 -17.14
CA ASN A 140 21.39 -14.08 -18.53
C ASN A 140 21.57 -15.52 -19.03
N GLU A 141 21.41 -16.52 -18.18
CA GLU A 141 21.78 -17.92 -18.50
C GLU A 141 20.64 -18.92 -18.35
N VAL A 142 19.45 -18.46 -17.99
CA VAL A 142 18.33 -19.34 -17.65
C VAL A 142 17.27 -19.31 -18.73
N LYS A 143 16.88 -20.48 -19.22
CA LYS A 143 15.69 -20.67 -20.05
C LYS A 143 14.59 -21.28 -19.22
N ILE A 144 13.40 -20.68 -19.23
CA ILE A 144 12.24 -21.17 -18.52
C ILE A 144 11.15 -21.51 -19.55
N SER A 145 10.61 -22.71 -19.45
CA SER A 145 9.47 -23.15 -20.26
C SER A 145 8.43 -23.83 -19.39
N GLN A 146 7.16 -23.53 -19.62
CA GLN A 146 6.08 -24.21 -18.92
C GLN A 146 5.99 -25.67 -19.39
N ILE A 147 5.88 -26.58 -18.43
CA ILE A 147 5.63 -28.00 -18.68
C ILE A 147 4.27 -28.39 -18.09
N GLY A 148 3.64 -29.45 -18.61
CA GLY A 148 2.32 -29.87 -18.20
C GLY A 148 2.23 -30.24 -16.72
N GLY A 149 1.03 -30.06 -16.14
CA GLY A 149 0.70 -30.47 -14.78
C GLY A 149 -0.82 -30.38 -14.56
N MET A 150 -1.41 -31.34 -13.83
CA MET A 150 -2.87 -31.38 -13.64
C MET A 150 -3.36 -30.37 -12.61
N SER A 151 -2.62 -30.15 -11.52
CA SER A 151 -3.07 -29.32 -10.38
C SER A 151 -2.10 -28.20 -10.00
N ASN A 152 -0.88 -28.20 -10.52
CA ASN A 152 0.12 -27.16 -10.22
C ASN A 152 0.75 -26.68 -11.54
N LYS A 153 1.25 -25.43 -11.52
CA LYS A 153 2.06 -24.91 -12.61
C LYS A 153 3.49 -25.40 -12.44
N ASN A 154 3.99 -26.15 -13.42
CA ASN A 154 5.36 -26.62 -13.43
C ASN A 154 6.11 -25.95 -14.57
N PHE A 155 7.37 -25.57 -14.30
CA PHE A 155 8.26 -24.95 -15.26
C PHE A 155 9.57 -25.71 -15.30
N LYS A 156 10.02 -26.02 -16.51
CA LYS A 156 11.39 -26.50 -16.73
C LYS A 156 12.30 -25.30 -16.76
N VAL A 157 13.33 -25.33 -15.92
CA VAL A 157 14.36 -24.32 -15.82
C VAL A 157 15.67 -24.96 -16.28
N THR A 158 16.24 -24.45 -17.36
CA THR A 158 17.53 -24.94 -17.89
C THR A 158 18.57 -23.86 -17.65
N LYS A 159 19.68 -24.23 -16.97
CA LYS A 159 20.83 -23.38 -16.73
C LYS A 159 22.11 -24.11 -17.14
N GLY A 160 22.69 -23.73 -18.26
CA GLY A 160 23.82 -24.45 -18.85
C GLY A 160 23.47 -25.91 -19.14
N VAL A 161 24.16 -26.82 -18.47
CA VAL A 161 23.92 -28.27 -18.60
C VAL A 161 22.93 -28.82 -17.55
N TYR A 162 22.47 -27.98 -16.62
CA TYR A 162 21.58 -28.39 -15.53
C TYR A 162 20.12 -28.10 -15.88
N GLU A 163 19.26 -29.02 -15.52
CA GLU A 163 17.82 -28.90 -15.67
C GLU A 163 17.14 -29.07 -14.33
N TYR A 164 16.19 -28.16 -14.02
CA TYR A 164 15.42 -28.16 -12.78
C TYR A 164 13.94 -28.09 -13.12
N VAL A 165 13.11 -28.52 -12.18
CA VAL A 165 11.66 -28.31 -12.22
C VAL A 165 11.29 -27.33 -11.11
N LEU A 166 10.79 -26.15 -11.51
CA LEU A 166 10.18 -25.22 -10.60
C LEU A 166 8.69 -25.51 -10.56
N ARG A 167 8.19 -25.81 -9.37
CA ARG A 167 6.76 -26.03 -9.09
C ARG A 167 6.22 -24.83 -8.31
N VAL A 168 5.19 -24.17 -8.84
CA VAL A 168 4.57 -22.95 -8.27
C VAL A 168 3.08 -23.19 -8.03
#